data_b174943dfaaf6ae2189a37c1c61ad3b3
#
_entry.id   b174943dfaaf6ae2189a37c1c61ad3b3
#
_cell.length_a   1.000
_cell.length_b   1.000
_cell.length_c   1.000
_cell.angle_alpha   90.00
_cell.angle_beta   90.00
_cell.angle_gamma   90.00
#
_symmetry.space_group_name_H-M   'P 1'
#
loop_
_entity.id
_entity.type
_entity.pdbx_description
1 polymer ?
#
loop_
_entity_poly.entity_id
_entity_poly.type
_entity_poly.pdbx_seq_one_letter_code
_entity_poly.pdbx_strand_id
1 'polypeptide(L)'
;MSKKLYEKLNLYLANQEVAYIKLHNLHWYVKGRSFFTLHAKLEELYDRTAEIIDAVAERLLAVGQAPVANMKEALALATIKELADKPISSEETVQGLIADVEYWIRDTKEIVELADAAGDGVTADQFNDYLGEYQKLLWMLKSYIA
;
A
#
# COMPACT_ATOMS: atom_id res chain seq x y z
N MET A 1 9.35 22.04 4.73
CA MET A 1 8.61 21.34 3.65
C MET A 1 9.14 19.93 3.44
N SER A 2 10.44 19.75 3.21
CA SER A 2 11.02 18.42 3.02
C SER A 2 10.82 17.49 4.22
N LYS A 3 10.94 18.01 5.43
CA LYS A 3 10.72 17.20 6.65
C LYS A 3 9.34 16.54 6.66
N LYS A 4 8.30 17.29 6.32
CA LYS A 4 6.93 16.77 6.28
C LYS A 4 6.78 15.69 5.21
N LEU A 5 7.41 15.87 4.06
CA LEU A 5 7.43 14.87 3.00
C LEU A 5 8.10 13.58 3.48
N TYR A 6 9.26 13.68 4.13
CA TYR A 6 10.00 12.50 4.57
C TYR A 6 9.28 11.73 5.69
N GLU A 7 8.65 12.45 6.60
CA GLU A 7 7.79 11.83 7.63
C GLU A 7 6.63 11.08 6.97
N LYS A 8 6.02 11.67 5.95
CA LYS A 8 4.92 11.06 5.21
C LYS A 8 5.38 9.83 4.42
N LEU A 9 6.57 9.87 3.83
CA LEU A 9 7.15 8.72 3.13
C LEU A 9 7.40 7.56 4.09
N ASN A 10 7.91 7.84 5.28
CA ASN A 10 8.11 6.79 6.29
C ASN A 10 6.79 6.22 6.80
N LEU A 11 5.76 7.04 6.95
CA LEU A 11 4.42 6.54 7.28
C LEU A 11 3.87 5.65 6.17
N TYR A 12 4.02 6.07 4.91
CA TYR A 12 3.62 5.27 3.76
C TYR A 12 4.36 3.94 3.74
N LEU A 13 5.67 3.96 3.96
CA LEU A 13 6.49 2.76 4.01
C LEU A 13 6.03 1.81 5.12
N ALA A 14 5.81 2.31 6.32
CA ALA A 14 5.31 1.51 7.44
C ALA A 14 3.95 0.87 7.11
N ASN A 15 3.06 1.63 6.49
CA ASN A 15 1.75 1.12 6.07
C ASN A 15 1.89 0.05 4.97
N GLN A 16 2.83 0.20 4.05
CA GLN A 16 3.10 -0.83 3.04
C GLN A 16 3.62 -2.12 3.68
N GLU A 17 4.46 -2.03 4.69
CA GLU A 17 4.97 -3.20 5.41
C GLU A 17 3.84 -3.94 6.13
N VAL A 18 2.92 -3.24 6.77
CA VAL A 18 1.73 -3.85 7.38
C VAL A 18 0.81 -4.43 6.31
N ALA A 19 0.60 -3.70 5.22
CA ALA A 19 -0.22 -4.17 4.09
C ALA A 19 0.35 -5.44 3.47
N TYR A 20 1.67 -5.58 3.42
CA TYR A 20 2.32 -6.78 2.90
C TYR A 20 1.87 -8.04 3.66
N ILE A 21 1.89 -7.99 4.97
CA ILE A 21 1.42 -9.10 5.82
C ILE A 21 -0.11 -9.26 5.71
N LYS A 22 -0.85 -8.15 5.68
CA LYS A 22 -2.31 -8.18 5.53
C LYS A 22 -2.73 -8.86 4.24
N LEU A 23 -2.02 -8.60 3.14
CA LEU A 23 -2.30 -9.24 1.86
C LEU A 23 -2.02 -10.75 1.89
N HIS A 24 -0.98 -11.19 2.63
CA HIS A 24 -0.74 -12.61 2.86
C HIS A 24 -1.86 -13.24 3.68
N ASN A 25 -2.33 -12.55 4.72
CA ASN A 25 -3.46 -13.01 5.52
C ASN A 25 -4.67 -13.28 4.62
N LEU A 26 -5.03 -12.31 3.78
CA LEU A 26 -6.14 -12.46 2.84
C LEU A 26 -5.91 -13.58 1.82
N HIS A 27 -4.69 -13.68 1.31
CA HIS A 27 -4.30 -14.71 0.35
C HIS A 27 -4.50 -16.13 0.92
N TRP A 28 -4.21 -16.31 2.19
CA TRP A 28 -4.33 -17.62 2.86
C TRP A 28 -5.75 -17.88 3.38
N TYR A 29 -6.43 -16.86 3.88
CA TYR A 29 -7.70 -17.02 4.61
C TYR A 29 -8.95 -16.80 3.79
N VAL A 30 -8.86 -16.23 2.58
CA VAL A 30 -10.04 -16.00 1.75
C VAL A 30 -10.74 -17.31 1.42
N LYS A 31 -12.09 -17.31 1.47
CA LYS A 31 -12.92 -18.46 1.16
C LYS A 31 -14.06 -18.09 0.22
N GLY A 32 -14.56 -19.08 -0.48
CA GLY A 32 -15.73 -18.96 -1.34
C GLY A 32 -15.42 -19.26 -2.80
N ARG A 33 -16.40 -18.99 -3.64
CA ARG A 33 -16.32 -19.34 -5.08
C ARG A 33 -15.21 -18.62 -5.83
N SER A 34 -14.82 -17.45 -5.34
CA SER A 34 -13.76 -16.64 -5.94
C SER A 34 -12.37 -16.97 -5.39
N PHE A 35 -12.22 -18.05 -4.65
CA PHE A 35 -10.94 -18.39 -4.00
C PHE A 35 -9.78 -18.40 -4.98
N PHE A 36 -9.88 -19.14 -6.06
CA PHE A 36 -8.75 -19.27 -7.00
C PHE A 36 -8.36 -17.92 -7.61
N THR A 37 -9.36 -17.13 -8.01
CA THR A 37 -9.13 -15.82 -8.60
C THR A 37 -8.52 -14.85 -7.59
N LEU A 38 -9.09 -14.79 -6.39
CA LEU A 38 -8.62 -13.89 -5.35
C LEU A 38 -7.26 -14.31 -4.79
N HIS A 39 -7.07 -15.61 -4.58
CA HIS A 39 -5.78 -16.13 -4.12
C HIS A 39 -4.65 -15.72 -5.06
N ALA A 40 -4.86 -15.88 -6.36
CA ALA A 40 -3.87 -15.46 -7.37
C ALA A 40 -3.69 -13.94 -7.41
N LYS A 41 -4.78 -13.19 -7.35
CA LYS A 41 -4.73 -11.72 -7.40
C LYS A 41 -4.01 -11.15 -6.18
N LEU A 42 -4.27 -11.72 -5.01
CA LEU A 42 -3.63 -11.28 -3.77
C LEU A 42 -2.11 -11.53 -3.80
N GLU A 43 -1.68 -12.60 -4.43
CA GLU A 43 -0.24 -12.87 -4.65
C GLU A 43 0.39 -11.77 -5.52
N GLU A 44 -0.25 -11.42 -6.63
CA GLU A 44 0.21 -10.30 -7.46
C GLU A 44 0.33 -9.01 -6.64
N LEU A 45 -0.65 -8.75 -5.78
CA LEU A 45 -0.67 -7.54 -4.96
C LEU A 45 0.44 -7.52 -3.93
N TYR A 46 0.71 -8.63 -3.22
CA TYR A 46 1.79 -8.59 -2.24
C TYR A 46 3.17 -8.61 -2.91
N ASP A 47 3.31 -9.23 -4.07
CA ASP A 47 4.55 -9.15 -4.84
C ASP A 47 4.84 -7.70 -5.25
N ARG A 48 3.81 -6.99 -5.72
CA ARG A 48 3.94 -5.57 -6.06
C ARG A 48 4.25 -4.72 -4.83
N THR A 49 3.61 -5.02 -3.70
CA THR A 49 3.88 -4.33 -2.43
C THR A 49 5.34 -4.48 -2.01
N ALA A 50 5.93 -5.66 -2.18
CA ALA A 50 7.34 -5.88 -1.89
C ALA A 50 8.24 -4.98 -2.73
N GLU A 51 7.93 -4.82 -4.02
CA GLU A 51 8.67 -3.92 -4.91
C GLU A 51 8.54 -2.45 -4.48
N ILE A 52 7.33 -2.04 -4.09
CA ILE A 52 7.07 -0.67 -3.62
C ILE A 52 7.83 -0.39 -2.31
N ILE A 53 7.82 -1.32 -1.37
CA ILE A 53 8.57 -1.21 -0.11
C ILE A 53 10.04 -0.92 -0.39
N ASP A 54 10.65 -1.71 -1.25
CA ASP A 54 12.05 -1.55 -1.61
C ASP A 54 12.31 -0.19 -2.27
N ALA A 55 11.49 0.18 -3.24
CA ALA A 55 11.65 1.42 -4.00
C ALA A 55 11.49 2.66 -3.11
N VAL A 56 10.54 2.66 -2.18
CA VAL A 56 10.31 3.80 -1.27
C VAL A 56 11.41 3.91 -0.24
N ALA A 57 11.87 2.80 0.32
CA ALA A 57 12.99 2.79 1.25
C ALA A 57 14.26 3.33 0.59
N GLU A 58 14.53 2.88 -0.64
CA GLU A 58 15.70 3.34 -1.39
C GLU A 58 15.58 4.81 -1.82
N ARG A 59 14.37 5.30 -2.09
CA ARG A 59 14.14 6.72 -2.36
C ARG A 59 14.49 7.57 -1.13
N LEU A 60 14.08 7.13 0.07
CA LEU A 60 14.46 7.81 1.30
C LEU A 60 15.98 7.86 1.47
N LEU A 61 16.66 6.74 1.27
CA LEU A 61 18.13 6.69 1.35
C LEU A 61 18.78 7.62 0.32
N ALA A 62 18.24 7.65 -0.90
CA ALA A 62 18.79 8.49 -1.97
C ALA A 62 18.72 9.98 -1.63
N VAL A 63 17.73 10.40 -0.84
CA VAL A 63 17.62 11.80 -0.39
C VAL A 63 18.23 12.03 1.00
N GLY A 64 19.00 11.07 1.50
CA GLY A 64 19.73 11.21 2.75
C GLY A 64 18.92 10.96 4.01
N GLN A 65 17.80 10.26 3.90
CA GLN A 65 16.92 9.97 5.03
C GLN A 65 16.96 8.49 5.41
N ALA A 66 16.63 8.17 6.66
CA ALA A 66 16.61 6.80 7.15
C ALA A 66 15.21 6.21 7.01
N PRO A 67 15.03 5.12 6.24
CA PRO A 67 13.72 4.44 6.16
C PRO A 67 13.45 3.62 7.41
N VAL A 68 12.18 3.53 7.81
CA VAL A 68 11.75 2.57 8.83
C VAL A 68 12.05 1.16 8.33
N ALA A 69 12.75 0.36 9.16
CA ALA A 69 13.31 -0.91 8.71
C ALA A 69 13.20 -2.04 9.75
N ASN A 70 12.26 -1.95 10.67
CA ASN A 70 11.99 -3.03 11.61
C ASN A 70 10.50 -3.07 11.96
N MET A 71 10.03 -4.24 12.35
CA MET A 71 8.59 -4.46 12.58
C MET A 71 8.03 -3.63 13.72
N LYS A 72 8.80 -3.46 14.78
CA LYS A 72 8.36 -2.69 15.95
C LYS A 72 8.03 -1.24 15.57
N GLU A 73 8.95 -0.59 14.85
CA GLU A 73 8.75 0.80 14.41
C GLU A 73 7.68 0.92 13.34
N ALA A 74 7.62 -0.04 12.41
CA ALA A 74 6.58 -0.07 11.39
C ALA A 74 5.19 -0.13 12.01
N LEU A 75 4.98 -1.01 12.98
CA LEU A 75 3.71 -1.12 13.69
C LEU A 75 3.38 0.13 14.51
N ALA A 76 4.39 0.76 15.09
CA ALA A 76 4.19 1.98 15.87
C ALA A 76 3.75 3.16 14.98
N LEU A 77 4.26 3.23 13.75
CA LEU A 77 3.92 4.30 12.80
C LEU A 77 2.62 4.02 12.02
N ALA A 78 2.37 2.75 11.69
CA ALA A 78 1.32 2.38 10.76
C ALA A 78 -0.08 2.78 11.25
N THR A 79 -0.91 3.21 10.31
CA THR A 79 -2.32 3.51 10.54
C THR A 79 -3.26 2.49 9.91
N ILE A 80 -2.73 1.64 9.01
CA ILE A 80 -3.46 0.50 8.47
C ILE A 80 -3.51 -0.60 9.54
N LYS A 81 -4.69 -1.20 9.71
CA LYS A 81 -4.90 -2.23 10.73
C LYS A 81 -4.69 -3.63 10.16
N GLU A 82 -4.09 -4.47 10.99
CA GLU A 82 -3.95 -5.89 10.69
C GLU A 82 -5.29 -6.62 10.78
N LEU A 83 -5.35 -7.80 10.20
CA LEU A 83 -6.53 -8.68 10.27
C LEU A 83 -6.27 -9.84 11.23
N ALA A 84 -7.33 -10.37 11.80
CA ALA A 84 -7.28 -11.56 12.65
C ALA A 84 -6.98 -12.82 11.81
N ASP A 85 -6.39 -13.83 12.44
CA ASP A 85 -6.03 -15.11 11.81
C ASP A 85 -7.27 -16.00 11.72
N LYS A 86 -8.20 -15.67 10.82
CA LYS A 86 -9.45 -16.41 10.65
C LYS A 86 -9.96 -16.31 9.22
N PRO A 87 -10.76 -17.29 8.78
CA PRO A 87 -11.37 -17.24 7.46
C PRO A 87 -12.18 -15.97 7.21
N ILE A 88 -12.14 -15.49 5.99
CA ILE A 88 -12.83 -14.30 5.53
C ILE A 88 -13.51 -14.60 4.19
N SER A 89 -14.72 -14.11 3.97
CA SER A 89 -15.43 -14.32 2.71
C SER A 89 -14.76 -13.59 1.55
N SER A 90 -15.03 -14.06 0.34
CA SER A 90 -14.57 -13.41 -0.89
C SER A 90 -15.10 -11.98 -0.98
N GLU A 91 -16.35 -11.76 -0.64
CA GLU A 91 -16.98 -10.44 -0.69
C GLU A 91 -16.33 -9.47 0.31
N GLU A 92 -16.17 -9.89 1.56
CA GLU A 92 -15.50 -9.07 2.58
C GLU A 92 -14.06 -8.76 2.20
N THR A 93 -13.36 -9.73 1.59
CA THR A 93 -11.99 -9.53 1.09
C THR A 93 -11.95 -8.40 0.07
N VAL A 94 -12.82 -8.42 -0.94
CA VAL A 94 -12.83 -7.39 -1.99
C VAL A 94 -13.24 -6.03 -1.42
N GLN A 95 -14.23 -6.00 -0.53
CA GLN A 95 -14.65 -4.75 0.12
C GLN A 95 -13.52 -4.15 0.95
N GLY A 96 -12.77 -4.99 1.67
CA GLY A 96 -11.60 -4.55 2.43
C GLY A 96 -10.49 -4.02 1.54
N LEU A 97 -10.24 -4.67 0.40
CA LEU A 97 -9.27 -4.19 -0.59
C LEU A 97 -9.69 -2.85 -1.17
N ILE A 98 -10.98 -2.67 -1.47
CA ILE A 98 -11.49 -1.39 -1.99
C ILE A 98 -11.23 -0.27 -0.98
N ALA A 99 -11.53 -0.51 0.29
CA ALA A 99 -11.30 0.50 1.34
C ALA A 99 -9.80 0.85 1.46
N ASP A 100 -8.93 -0.15 1.44
CA ASP A 100 -7.49 0.08 1.53
C ASP A 100 -6.96 0.82 0.29
N VAL A 101 -7.41 0.46 -0.90
CA VAL A 101 -6.97 1.12 -2.14
C VAL A 101 -7.46 2.57 -2.18
N GLU A 102 -8.67 2.85 -1.72
CA GLU A 102 -9.15 4.24 -1.59
C GLU A 102 -8.27 5.05 -0.63
N TYR A 103 -7.83 4.44 0.46
CA TYR A 103 -6.86 5.06 1.37
C TYR A 103 -5.53 5.34 0.64
N TRP A 104 -4.99 4.35 -0.11
CA TRP A 104 -3.75 4.54 -0.86
C TRP A 104 -3.86 5.65 -1.89
N ILE A 105 -5.01 5.80 -2.53
CA ILE A 105 -5.23 6.89 -3.50
C ILE A 105 -5.14 8.24 -2.81
N ARG A 106 -5.80 8.41 -1.66
CA ARG A 106 -5.72 9.66 -0.90
C ARG A 106 -4.31 9.96 -0.44
N ASP A 107 -3.62 8.92 0.07
CA ASP A 107 -2.29 9.04 0.63
C ASP A 107 -1.25 9.39 -0.44
N THR A 108 -1.31 8.74 -1.60
CA THR A 108 -0.39 9.02 -2.70
C THR A 108 -0.61 10.43 -3.28
N LYS A 109 -1.85 10.89 -3.37
CA LYS A 109 -2.14 12.27 -3.79
C LYS A 109 -1.49 13.28 -2.84
N GLU A 110 -1.60 13.06 -1.56
CA GLU A 110 -0.99 13.93 -0.55
C GLU A 110 0.54 13.93 -0.66
N ILE A 111 1.15 12.78 -0.89
CA ILE A 111 2.61 12.68 -1.08
C ILE A 111 3.05 13.44 -2.33
N VAL A 112 2.31 13.32 -3.43
CA VAL A 112 2.62 14.06 -4.66
C VAL A 112 2.58 15.57 -4.39
N GLU A 113 1.56 16.05 -3.70
CA GLU A 113 1.45 17.47 -3.35
C GLU A 113 2.63 17.94 -2.48
N LEU A 114 3.01 17.15 -1.48
CA LEU A 114 4.15 17.47 -0.61
C LEU A 114 5.48 17.46 -1.40
N ALA A 115 5.64 16.50 -2.31
CA ALA A 115 6.84 16.41 -3.14
C ALA A 115 6.94 17.60 -4.11
N ASP A 116 5.84 17.98 -4.74
CA ASP A 116 5.79 19.15 -5.62
C ASP A 116 6.13 20.42 -4.84
N ALA A 117 5.55 20.59 -3.66
CA ALA A 117 5.83 21.76 -2.82
C ALA A 117 7.30 21.82 -2.37
N ALA A 118 7.94 20.67 -2.21
CA ALA A 118 9.37 20.58 -1.84
C ALA A 118 10.30 20.66 -3.04
N GLY A 119 9.78 20.74 -4.27
CA GLY A 119 10.59 20.74 -5.49
C GLY A 119 11.19 19.37 -5.81
N ASP A 120 10.65 18.29 -5.25
CA ASP A 120 11.14 16.93 -5.45
C ASP A 120 10.32 16.22 -6.54
N GLY A 121 10.65 16.56 -7.79
CA GLY A 121 9.96 15.99 -8.97
C GLY A 121 10.16 14.49 -9.11
N VAL A 122 11.28 13.95 -8.65
CA VAL A 122 11.55 12.50 -8.75
C VAL A 122 10.60 11.73 -7.85
N THR A 123 10.41 12.17 -6.62
CA THR A 123 9.44 11.55 -5.71
C THR A 123 8.02 11.73 -6.22
N ALA A 124 7.68 12.92 -6.72
CA ALA A 124 6.37 13.18 -7.31
C ALA A 124 6.07 12.23 -8.48
N ASP A 125 7.01 12.02 -9.37
CA ASP A 125 6.86 11.12 -10.51
C ASP A 125 6.66 9.67 -10.05
N GLN A 126 7.45 9.22 -9.08
CA GLN A 126 7.32 7.88 -8.52
C GLN A 126 5.91 7.64 -7.97
N PHE A 127 5.40 8.58 -7.17
CA PHE A 127 4.10 8.41 -6.53
C PHE A 127 2.93 8.66 -7.47
N ASN A 128 3.10 9.44 -8.53
CA ASN A 128 2.12 9.52 -9.61
C ASN A 128 1.94 8.17 -10.32
N ASP A 129 3.02 7.42 -10.48
CA ASP A 129 2.93 6.07 -11.06
C ASP A 129 2.13 5.15 -10.13
N TYR A 130 2.39 5.17 -8.83
CA TYR A 130 1.62 4.38 -7.87
C TYR A 130 0.15 4.80 -7.86
N LEU A 131 -0.12 6.10 -7.90
CA LEU A 131 -1.48 6.62 -7.95
C LEU A 131 -2.25 6.06 -9.16
N GLY A 132 -1.64 6.05 -10.33
CA GLY A 132 -2.25 5.47 -11.53
C GLY A 132 -2.55 3.99 -11.37
N GLU A 133 -1.64 3.23 -10.76
CA GLU A 133 -1.83 1.80 -10.49
C GLU A 133 -3.00 1.57 -9.51
N TYR A 134 -3.09 2.35 -8.43
CA TYR A 134 -4.19 2.23 -7.46
C TYR A 134 -5.55 2.61 -8.08
N GLN A 135 -5.59 3.63 -8.90
CA GLN A 135 -6.85 4.03 -9.58
C GLN A 135 -7.33 2.92 -10.50
N LYS A 136 -6.42 2.29 -11.25
CA LYS A 136 -6.75 1.15 -12.11
C LYS A 136 -7.23 -0.04 -11.28
N LEU A 137 -6.53 -0.35 -10.20
CA LEU A 137 -6.92 -1.44 -9.31
C LEU A 137 -8.29 -1.20 -8.69
N LEU A 138 -8.58 0.01 -8.26
CA LEU A 138 -9.89 0.36 -7.71
C LEU A 138 -11.01 0.12 -8.72
N TRP A 139 -10.80 0.55 -9.96
CA TRP A 139 -11.77 0.27 -11.04
C TRP A 139 -12.00 -1.23 -11.21
N MET A 140 -10.92 -2.01 -11.24
CA MET A 140 -11.01 -3.46 -11.41
C MET A 140 -11.73 -4.14 -10.24
N LEU A 141 -11.42 -3.74 -9.00
CA LEU A 141 -12.07 -4.29 -7.81
C LEU A 141 -13.57 -3.99 -7.79
N LYS A 142 -13.96 -2.76 -8.12
CA LYS A 142 -15.38 -2.39 -8.19
C LYS A 142 -16.10 -3.14 -9.30
N SER A 143 -15.46 -3.35 -10.43
CA SER A 143 -16.03 -4.13 -11.53
C SER A 143 -16.18 -5.60 -11.15
N TYR A 144 -15.27 -6.13 -10.34
CA TYR A 144 -15.29 -7.54 -9.92
C TYR A 144 -16.52 -7.87 -9.06
N ILE A 145 -16.98 -6.93 -8.23
CA ILE A 145 -18.12 -7.14 -7.34
C ILE A 145 -19.44 -6.51 -7.85
N ALA A 146 -19.39 -5.89 -9.01
CA ALA A 146 -20.58 -5.22 -9.59
C ALA A 146 -21.65 -6.25 -10.02
#